data_3845c8059e343c90fc2771bfb62d1525
#
_entry.id   3845c8059e343c90fc2771bfb62d1525
#
_cell.length_a   1.000
_cell.length_b   1.000
_cell.length_c   1.000
_cell.angle_alpha   90.00
_cell.angle_beta   90.00
_cell.angle_gamma   90.00
#
_symmetry.space_group_name_H-M   'P 1'
#
loop_
_entity.id
_entity.type
_entity.pdbx_description
1 polymer ?
#
loop_
_entity_poly.entity_id
_entity_poly.type
_entity_poly.pdbx_seq_one_letter_code
_entity_poly.pdbx_strand_id
1 'polypeptide(L)'
;MAMFSFDEQAALFDVTPLPNQFILNYLPEASGDAVRVYLFGLVACYHHEAISDLQQMARELNMTEDDIRAAYRYWERKGLVQRVADNPPQYRYQNIYQVMMTGAQAQIDPAYEQFAEAIYGVFDNDRRLHGKDVSQCYEWVEQMHLPPDVVIAMMRHMVQKHGKNVSMKKAEQMAMRLADEKVQ
;
A
#
# COMPACT_ATOMS: atom_id res chain seq x y z
N MET A 1 25.60 -27.49 4.36
CA MET A 1 25.53 -26.90 3.00
C MET A 1 24.41 -25.88 2.99
N ALA A 2 24.68 -24.63 2.61
CA ALA A 2 23.63 -23.63 2.50
C ALA A 2 22.71 -23.98 1.30
N MET A 3 21.41 -23.90 1.50
CA MET A 3 20.40 -24.21 0.46
C MET A 3 20.42 -23.18 -0.68
N PHE A 4 20.95 -21.97 -0.42
CA PHE A 4 21.11 -20.87 -1.39
C PHE A 4 22.49 -20.24 -1.23
N SER A 5 23.12 -19.94 -2.34
CA SER A 5 24.38 -19.21 -2.40
C SER A 5 24.36 -18.24 -3.58
N PHE A 6 25.08 -17.13 -3.45
CA PHE A 6 25.33 -16.23 -4.58
C PHE A 6 26.52 -16.75 -5.37
N ASP A 7 26.48 -16.54 -6.69
CA ASP A 7 27.69 -16.61 -7.51
C ASP A 7 28.64 -15.47 -7.10
N GLU A 8 29.92 -15.78 -6.94
CA GLU A 8 30.93 -14.80 -6.48
C GLU A 8 31.01 -13.55 -7.41
N GLN A 9 30.65 -13.69 -8.67
CA GLN A 9 30.60 -12.56 -9.62
C GLN A 9 29.31 -11.76 -9.53
N ALA A 10 28.18 -12.38 -9.18
CA ALA A 10 26.90 -11.69 -8.98
C ALA A 10 26.88 -10.84 -7.69
N ALA A 11 27.65 -11.22 -6.68
CA ALA A 11 27.71 -10.49 -5.41
C ALA A 11 28.42 -9.12 -5.51
N LEU A 12 29.14 -8.85 -6.59
CA LEU A 12 30.01 -7.66 -6.68
C LEU A 12 29.38 -6.49 -7.43
N PHE A 13 28.36 -6.66 -8.27
CA PHE A 13 28.04 -5.64 -9.26
C PHE A 13 26.58 -5.22 -9.42
N ASP A 14 25.60 -5.94 -8.90
CA ASP A 14 24.19 -5.60 -9.12
C ASP A 14 23.26 -6.03 -7.96
N VAL A 15 23.48 -5.42 -6.79
CA VAL A 15 22.68 -5.72 -5.60
C VAL A 15 21.96 -4.47 -5.14
N THR A 16 20.63 -4.57 -5.01
CA THR A 16 19.81 -3.56 -4.33
C THR A 16 19.60 -3.99 -2.88
N PRO A 17 20.26 -3.34 -1.89
CA PRO A 17 20.11 -3.72 -0.50
C PRO A 17 18.70 -3.41 0.01
N LEU A 18 18.06 -4.41 0.62
CA LEU A 18 16.75 -4.27 1.26
C LEU A 18 16.91 -4.45 2.77
N PRO A 19 16.56 -3.46 3.60
CA PRO A 19 16.64 -3.58 5.05
C PRO A 19 15.77 -4.72 5.58
N ASN A 20 16.29 -5.52 6.52
CA ASN A 20 15.51 -6.59 7.17
C ASN A 20 14.23 -6.05 7.83
N GLN A 21 14.23 -4.81 8.31
CA GLN A 21 13.07 -4.15 8.88
C GLN A 21 11.91 -4.03 7.88
N PHE A 22 12.20 -3.83 6.59
CA PHE A 22 11.16 -3.87 5.57
C PHE A 22 10.50 -5.24 5.49
N ILE A 23 11.31 -6.29 5.47
CA ILE A 23 10.83 -7.67 5.38
C ILE A 23 9.99 -8.06 6.60
N LEU A 24 10.44 -7.66 7.80
CA LEU A 24 9.81 -8.08 9.05
C LEU A 24 8.55 -7.27 9.39
N ASN A 25 8.53 -5.98 9.09
CA ASN A 25 7.48 -5.08 9.59
C ASN A 25 6.50 -4.58 8.51
N TYR A 26 6.94 -4.48 7.26
CA TYR A 26 6.11 -3.87 6.20
C TYR A 26 5.62 -4.88 5.17
N LEU A 27 6.47 -5.82 4.77
CA LEU A 27 6.13 -6.82 3.76
C LEU A 27 4.92 -7.70 4.15
N PRO A 28 4.76 -8.18 5.41
CA PRO A 28 3.63 -9.03 5.77
C PRO A 28 2.25 -8.36 5.66
N GLU A 29 2.23 -7.03 5.67
CA GLU A 29 0.98 -6.24 5.64
C GLU A 29 0.69 -5.65 4.27
N ALA A 30 1.69 -5.61 3.37
CA ALA A 30 1.58 -5.01 2.06
C ALA A 30 0.96 -5.97 1.04
N SER A 31 0.22 -5.41 0.08
CA SER A 31 -0.21 -6.19 -1.08
C SER A 31 0.99 -6.55 -1.97
N GLY A 32 0.86 -7.63 -2.73
CA GLY A 32 1.91 -8.04 -3.66
C GLY A 32 2.28 -6.93 -4.66
N ASP A 33 1.30 -6.19 -5.14
CA ASP A 33 1.52 -5.08 -6.08
C ASP A 33 2.23 -3.90 -5.42
N ALA A 34 1.87 -3.54 -4.20
CA ALA A 34 2.60 -2.51 -3.45
C ALA A 34 4.07 -2.90 -3.25
N VAL A 35 4.34 -4.16 -2.89
CA VAL A 35 5.71 -4.67 -2.73
C VAL A 35 6.48 -4.63 -4.06
N ARG A 36 5.87 -5.08 -5.15
CA ARG A 36 6.49 -5.05 -6.50
C ARG A 36 6.89 -3.63 -6.89
N VAL A 37 5.99 -2.67 -6.72
CA VAL A 37 6.24 -1.26 -7.04
C VAL A 37 7.36 -0.69 -6.16
N TYR A 38 7.35 -0.98 -4.86
CA TYR A 38 8.40 -0.51 -3.94
C TYR A 38 9.76 -1.04 -4.32
N LEU A 39 9.90 -2.35 -4.52
CA LEU A 39 11.17 -2.99 -4.86
C LEU A 39 11.71 -2.50 -6.21
N PHE A 40 10.83 -2.37 -7.20
CA PHE A 40 11.21 -1.90 -8.53
C PHE A 40 11.69 -0.44 -8.51
N GLY A 41 10.99 0.44 -7.78
CA GLY A 41 11.41 1.82 -7.59
C GLY A 41 12.68 1.95 -6.73
N LEU A 42 12.90 1.03 -5.77
CA LEU A 42 14.13 1.00 -4.98
C LEU A 42 15.35 0.71 -5.85
N VAL A 43 15.22 -0.19 -6.83
CA VAL A 43 16.28 -0.45 -7.83
C VAL A 43 16.63 0.84 -8.56
N ALA A 44 15.64 1.64 -8.97
CA ALA A 44 15.86 2.91 -9.66
C ALA A 44 16.62 3.94 -8.79
N CYS A 45 16.49 3.86 -7.47
CA CYS A 45 17.28 4.72 -6.56
C CYS A 45 18.76 4.39 -6.56
N TYR A 46 19.12 3.12 -6.78
CA TYR A 46 20.51 2.67 -6.84
C TYR A 46 21.08 2.72 -8.27
N HIS A 47 20.22 2.51 -9.25
CA HIS A 47 20.58 2.46 -10.68
C HIS A 47 19.74 3.50 -11.44
N HIS A 48 20.18 4.75 -11.44
CA HIS A 48 19.45 5.91 -11.99
C HIS A 48 19.01 5.78 -13.45
N GLU A 49 19.61 4.88 -14.21
CA GLU A 49 19.27 4.63 -15.61
C GLU A 49 18.19 3.55 -15.81
N ALA A 50 17.80 2.85 -14.73
CA ALA A 50 16.93 1.68 -14.84
C ALA A 50 15.48 2.05 -15.19
N ILE A 51 14.97 3.19 -14.70
CA ILE A 51 13.58 3.60 -14.86
C ILE A 51 13.52 5.11 -15.05
N SER A 52 12.94 5.57 -16.17
CA SER A 52 12.85 6.99 -16.50
C SER A 52 11.51 7.63 -16.07
N ASP A 53 10.43 6.88 -16.09
CA ASP A 53 9.08 7.38 -15.82
C ASP A 53 8.09 6.30 -15.37
N LEU A 54 6.89 6.72 -14.94
CA LEU A 54 5.83 5.82 -14.51
C LEU A 54 5.31 4.91 -15.64
N GLN A 55 5.34 5.40 -16.87
CA GLN A 55 4.89 4.64 -18.03
C GLN A 55 5.79 3.42 -18.30
N GLN A 56 7.10 3.61 -18.18
CA GLN A 56 8.05 2.52 -18.27
C GLN A 56 7.81 1.52 -17.13
N MET A 57 7.69 2.01 -15.91
CA MET A 57 7.40 1.18 -14.73
C MET A 57 6.11 0.37 -14.91
N ALA A 58 5.06 0.99 -15.44
CA ALA A 58 3.78 0.35 -15.72
C ALA A 58 3.92 -0.82 -16.71
N ARG A 59 4.67 -0.60 -17.80
CA ARG A 59 4.96 -1.65 -18.79
C ARG A 59 5.75 -2.81 -18.19
N GLU A 60 6.83 -2.51 -17.48
CA GLU A 60 7.73 -3.53 -16.91
C GLU A 60 7.02 -4.38 -15.83
N LEU A 61 6.17 -3.77 -15.03
CA LEU A 61 5.41 -4.45 -13.99
C LEU A 61 4.09 -5.06 -14.49
N ASN A 62 3.71 -4.79 -15.74
CA ASN A 62 2.40 -5.15 -16.30
C ASN A 62 1.24 -4.66 -15.41
N MET A 63 1.29 -3.37 -15.09
CA MET A 63 0.33 -2.66 -14.25
C MET A 63 -0.14 -1.39 -14.96
N THR A 64 -1.24 -0.80 -14.50
CA THR A 64 -1.63 0.54 -14.95
C THR A 64 -0.84 1.62 -14.18
N GLU A 65 -0.73 2.82 -14.73
CA GLU A 65 -0.12 3.94 -14.00
C GLU A 65 -0.89 4.27 -12.72
N ASP A 66 -2.22 4.11 -12.73
CA ASP A 66 -3.06 4.37 -11.56
C ASP A 66 -2.80 3.36 -10.44
N ASP A 67 -2.57 2.08 -10.77
CA ASP A 67 -2.18 1.06 -9.79
C ASP A 67 -0.81 1.38 -9.17
N ILE A 68 0.14 1.87 -9.97
CA ILE A 68 1.45 2.30 -9.47
C ILE A 68 1.30 3.52 -8.55
N ARG A 69 0.49 4.50 -8.93
CA ARG A 69 0.19 5.66 -8.08
C ARG A 69 -0.49 5.24 -6.77
N ALA A 70 -1.41 4.27 -6.82
CA ALA A 70 -2.05 3.72 -5.64
C ALA A 70 -1.04 3.02 -4.71
N ALA A 71 -0.13 2.23 -5.28
CA ALA A 71 0.94 1.59 -4.51
C ALA A 71 1.87 2.63 -3.85
N TYR A 72 2.22 3.70 -4.54
CA TYR A 72 3.02 4.78 -3.95
C TYR A 72 2.27 5.52 -2.83
N ARG A 73 0.97 5.81 -2.99
CA ARG A 73 0.15 6.38 -1.91
C ARG A 73 0.12 5.48 -0.67
N TYR A 74 0.07 4.15 -0.85
CA TYR A 74 0.20 3.22 0.26
C TYR A 74 1.53 3.40 1.02
N TRP A 75 2.66 3.48 0.30
CA TRP A 75 3.97 3.67 0.91
C TRP A 75 4.18 5.07 1.50
N GLU A 76 3.53 6.09 0.95
CA GLU A 76 3.46 7.44 1.54
C GLU A 76 2.77 7.40 2.91
N ARG A 77 1.64 6.71 3.03
CA ARG A 77 0.96 6.52 4.32
C ARG A 77 1.80 5.74 5.34
N LYS A 78 2.61 4.79 4.89
CA LYS A 78 3.55 4.08 5.75
C LYS A 78 4.81 4.91 6.09
N GLY A 79 4.97 6.07 5.49
CA GLY A 79 6.13 6.95 5.69
C GLY A 79 7.41 6.46 5.01
N LEU A 80 7.36 5.42 4.18
CA LEU A 80 8.55 4.86 3.51
C LEU A 80 8.91 5.59 2.23
N VAL A 81 7.96 6.29 1.63
CA VAL A 81 8.14 7.09 0.43
C VAL A 81 7.51 8.46 0.66
N GLN A 82 8.09 9.49 0.09
CA GLN A 82 7.57 10.85 0.07
C GLN A 82 7.45 11.30 -1.38
N ARG A 83 6.28 11.79 -1.78
CA ARG A 83 6.12 12.45 -3.07
C ARG A 83 6.67 13.87 -2.99
N VAL A 84 7.62 14.18 -3.85
CA VAL A 84 8.30 15.49 -3.87
C VAL A 84 7.86 16.36 -5.04
N ALA A 85 7.23 15.80 -6.08
CA ALA A 85 6.62 16.51 -7.19
C ALA A 85 5.45 15.70 -7.77
N ASP A 86 4.48 16.39 -8.37
CA ASP A 86 3.27 15.78 -8.94
C ASP A 86 3.34 15.64 -10.46
N ASN A 87 4.03 16.52 -11.15
CA ASN A 87 4.04 16.53 -12.61
C ASN A 87 5.40 17.01 -13.17
N PRO A 88 6.28 16.09 -13.63
CA PRO A 88 6.17 14.63 -13.52
C PRO A 88 6.27 14.17 -12.07
N PRO A 89 5.63 13.05 -11.70
CA PRO A 89 5.66 12.57 -10.32
C PRO A 89 7.08 12.12 -9.94
N GLN A 90 7.53 12.58 -8.77
CA GLN A 90 8.83 12.22 -8.22
C GLN A 90 8.65 11.71 -6.80
N TYR A 91 9.30 10.59 -6.51
CA TYR A 91 9.21 9.91 -5.23
C TYR A 91 10.59 9.80 -4.57
N ARG A 92 10.64 10.11 -3.28
CA ARG A 92 11.85 10.00 -2.45
C ARG A 92 11.67 8.86 -1.46
N TYR A 93 12.52 7.86 -1.53
CA TYR A 93 12.55 6.77 -0.56
C TYR A 93 13.18 7.23 0.75
N GLN A 94 12.53 6.91 1.85
CA GLN A 94 12.95 7.31 3.20
C GLN A 94 13.82 6.22 3.82
N ASN A 95 14.70 6.62 4.73
CA ASN A 95 15.48 5.67 5.51
C ASN A 95 14.55 4.98 6.54
N ILE A 96 14.32 3.68 6.39
CA ILE A 96 13.43 2.89 7.24
C ILE A 96 13.80 3.00 8.72
N TYR A 97 15.07 3.01 9.06
CA TYR A 97 15.51 3.15 10.45
C TYR A 97 15.16 4.52 11.03
N GLN A 98 15.28 5.59 10.25
CA GLN A 98 14.85 6.91 10.68
C GLN A 98 13.34 6.98 10.87
N VAL A 99 12.58 6.43 9.94
CA VAL A 99 11.11 6.36 10.03
C VAL A 99 10.67 5.67 11.31
N MET A 100 11.31 4.56 11.67
CA MET A 100 11.00 3.83 12.90
C MET A 100 11.42 4.58 14.17
N MET A 101 12.55 5.28 14.16
CA MET A 101 13.06 6.00 15.34
C MET A 101 12.33 7.31 15.60
N THR A 102 11.94 8.01 14.55
CA THR A 102 11.32 9.34 14.68
C THR A 102 9.81 9.30 14.67
N GLY A 103 9.21 8.13 14.42
CA GLY A 103 7.78 8.03 14.15
C GLY A 103 7.42 8.96 13.01
N ALA A 104 8.12 8.87 11.88
CA ALA A 104 7.93 9.78 10.76
C ALA A 104 6.44 10.00 10.54
N GLN A 105 6.01 11.23 10.70
CA GLN A 105 4.63 11.63 10.39
C GLN A 105 4.45 11.35 8.89
N ALA A 106 3.82 10.21 8.59
CA ALA A 106 3.26 10.01 7.28
C ALA A 106 2.47 11.29 6.98
N GLN A 107 2.70 11.91 5.84
CA GLN A 107 1.80 12.96 5.38
C GLN A 107 0.44 12.28 5.23
N ILE A 108 -0.43 12.51 6.20
CA ILE A 108 -1.77 11.94 6.19
C ILE A 108 -2.50 12.62 5.06
N ASP A 109 -2.85 11.84 4.04
CA ASP A 109 -3.71 12.31 2.97
C ASP A 109 -5.05 12.75 3.60
N PRO A 110 -5.49 14.02 3.41
CA PRO A 110 -6.76 14.48 3.96
C PRO A 110 -7.96 13.60 3.55
N ALA A 111 -7.92 12.99 2.37
CA ALA A 111 -8.94 12.05 1.93
C ALA A 111 -8.94 10.77 2.76
N TYR A 112 -7.77 10.26 3.13
CA TYR A 112 -7.66 9.12 4.04
C TYR A 112 -8.18 9.46 5.44
N GLU A 113 -7.86 10.64 5.96
CA GLU A 113 -8.29 11.07 7.29
C GLU A 113 -9.83 11.14 7.39
N GLN A 114 -10.48 11.79 6.41
CA GLN A 114 -11.94 11.85 6.33
C GLN A 114 -12.59 10.47 6.19
N PHE A 115 -12.00 9.60 5.37
CA PHE A 115 -12.45 8.22 5.22
C PHE A 115 -12.30 7.43 6.52
N ALA A 116 -11.17 7.56 7.21
CA ALA A 116 -10.90 6.89 8.47
C ALA A 116 -11.91 7.31 9.56
N GLU A 117 -12.19 8.61 9.69
CA GLU A 117 -13.22 9.12 10.60
C GLU A 117 -14.59 8.51 10.30
N ALA A 118 -14.98 8.44 9.02
CA ALA A 118 -16.25 7.85 8.61
C ALA A 118 -16.32 6.35 8.94
N ILE A 119 -15.24 5.60 8.75
CA ILE A 119 -15.17 4.17 9.10
C ILE A 119 -15.22 3.98 10.63
N TYR A 120 -14.51 4.77 11.42
CA TYR A 120 -14.62 4.72 12.88
C TYR A 120 -16.05 5.00 13.34
N GLY A 121 -16.73 5.97 12.72
CA GLY A 121 -18.13 6.28 13.00
C GLY A 121 -19.12 5.14 12.71
N VAL A 122 -18.82 4.25 11.76
CA VAL A 122 -19.66 3.06 11.47
C VAL A 122 -19.71 2.09 12.66
N PHE A 123 -18.66 2.05 13.49
CA PHE A 123 -18.54 1.15 14.63
C PHE A 123 -18.89 1.80 15.98
N ASP A 124 -19.38 3.06 16.00
CA ASP A 124 -19.83 3.82 17.19
C ASP A 124 -18.83 3.80 18.35
N ASN A 125 -17.56 3.78 18.11
CA ASN A 125 -16.47 3.70 19.08
C ASN A 125 -16.51 2.48 20.05
N ASP A 126 -17.47 1.57 19.94
CA ASP A 126 -17.61 0.40 20.81
C ASP A 126 -16.65 -0.74 20.46
N ARG A 127 -16.18 -0.78 19.22
CA ARG A 127 -15.13 -1.69 18.80
C ARG A 127 -13.88 -0.88 18.52
N ARG A 128 -12.78 -1.24 19.18
CA ARG A 128 -11.46 -0.73 18.78
C ARG A 128 -11.09 -1.32 17.42
N LEU A 129 -11.40 -0.59 16.37
CA LEU A 129 -10.79 -0.84 15.07
C LEU A 129 -9.30 -0.55 15.20
N HIS A 130 -8.49 -1.50 14.79
CA HIS A 130 -7.07 -1.25 14.65
C HIS A 130 -6.85 -0.39 13.40
N GLY A 131 -5.85 0.50 13.44
CA GLY A 131 -5.48 1.29 12.26
C GLY A 131 -5.23 0.44 11.00
N LYS A 132 -4.84 -0.82 11.19
CA LYS A 132 -4.72 -1.84 10.15
C LYS A 132 -6.04 -2.14 9.44
N ASP A 133 -7.14 -2.26 10.17
CA ASP A 133 -8.46 -2.55 9.59
C ASP A 133 -8.94 -1.39 8.73
N VAL A 134 -8.70 -0.15 9.18
CA VAL A 134 -9.04 1.07 8.44
C VAL A 134 -8.19 1.20 7.17
N SER A 135 -6.89 0.93 7.28
CA SER A 135 -5.98 0.91 6.11
C SER A 135 -6.43 -0.12 5.08
N GLN A 136 -6.84 -1.31 5.51
CA GLN A 136 -7.37 -2.35 4.62
C GLN A 136 -8.65 -1.89 3.91
N CYS A 137 -9.56 -1.22 4.59
CA CYS A 137 -10.76 -0.64 3.96
C CYS A 137 -10.37 0.41 2.89
N TYR A 138 -9.34 1.21 3.14
CA TYR A 138 -8.89 2.22 2.17
C TYR A 138 -8.15 1.59 0.98
N GLU A 139 -7.48 0.47 1.17
CA GLU A 139 -6.90 -0.30 0.07
C GLU A 139 -7.96 -0.79 -0.94
N TRP A 140 -9.16 -1.11 -0.48
CA TRP A 140 -10.26 -1.45 -1.40
C TRP A 140 -10.70 -0.25 -2.25
N VAL A 141 -10.61 0.97 -1.72
CA VAL A 141 -10.83 2.19 -2.52
C VAL A 141 -9.76 2.33 -3.59
N GLU A 142 -8.50 2.13 -3.25
CA GLU A 142 -7.38 2.40 -4.15
C GLU A 142 -7.12 1.25 -5.13
N GLN A 143 -7.12 0.00 -4.65
CA GLN A 143 -6.74 -1.16 -5.47
C GLN A 143 -7.92 -1.77 -6.24
N MET A 144 -9.12 -1.75 -5.64
CA MET A 144 -10.34 -2.26 -6.29
C MET A 144 -11.14 -1.15 -6.97
N HIS A 145 -10.63 0.10 -6.94
CA HIS A 145 -11.28 1.29 -7.52
C HIS A 145 -12.74 1.47 -7.05
N LEU A 146 -13.03 1.07 -5.82
CA LEU A 146 -14.34 1.28 -5.22
C LEU A 146 -14.44 2.73 -4.72
N PRO A 147 -15.56 3.44 -4.98
CA PRO A 147 -15.77 4.74 -4.39
C PRO A 147 -15.73 4.67 -2.85
N PRO A 148 -15.13 5.65 -2.16
CA PRO A 148 -15.07 5.68 -0.69
C PRO A 148 -16.45 5.50 -0.04
N ASP A 149 -17.47 6.17 -0.57
CA ASP A 149 -18.85 6.08 -0.07
C ASP A 149 -19.43 4.67 -0.17
N VAL A 150 -19.08 3.92 -1.21
CA VAL A 150 -19.52 2.53 -1.40
C VAL A 150 -18.87 1.64 -0.33
N VAL A 151 -17.60 1.82 -0.04
CA VAL A 151 -16.89 1.06 1.00
C VAL A 151 -17.48 1.38 2.39
N ILE A 152 -17.76 2.65 2.69
CA ILE A 152 -18.39 3.08 3.95
C ILE A 152 -19.80 2.47 4.07
N ALA A 153 -20.62 2.53 3.01
CA ALA A 153 -21.96 1.96 2.99
C ALA A 153 -21.95 0.44 3.16
N MET A 154 -21.00 -0.23 2.49
CA MET A 154 -20.77 -1.67 2.62
C MET A 154 -20.43 -2.04 4.07
N MET A 155 -19.48 -1.34 4.69
CA MET A 155 -19.11 -1.60 6.10
C MET A 155 -20.29 -1.36 7.04
N ARG A 156 -21.07 -0.31 6.83
CA ARG A 156 -22.30 -0.04 7.60
C ARG A 156 -23.31 -1.17 7.47
N HIS A 157 -23.56 -1.65 6.25
CA HIS A 157 -24.43 -2.80 6.00
C HIS A 157 -23.93 -4.08 6.71
N MET A 158 -22.62 -4.33 6.64
CA MET A 158 -22.01 -5.49 7.31
C MET A 158 -22.14 -5.43 8.83
N VAL A 159 -21.97 -4.26 9.43
CA VAL A 159 -22.15 -4.04 10.88
C VAL A 159 -23.60 -4.23 11.27
N GLN A 160 -24.55 -3.72 10.48
CA GLN A 160 -26.00 -3.89 10.74
C GLN A 160 -26.42 -5.38 10.66
N LYS A 161 -25.87 -6.13 9.71
CA LYS A 161 -26.25 -7.52 9.46
C LYS A 161 -25.55 -8.52 10.39
N HIS A 162 -24.31 -8.28 10.75
CA HIS A 162 -23.45 -9.23 11.45
C HIS A 162 -22.98 -8.73 12.82
N GLY A 163 -23.41 -7.52 13.20
CA GLY A 163 -22.95 -6.86 14.42
C GLY A 163 -21.54 -6.29 14.30
N LYS A 164 -21.09 -5.64 15.37
CA LYS A 164 -19.79 -4.93 15.41
C LYS A 164 -18.56 -5.85 15.33
N ASN A 165 -18.73 -7.16 15.50
CA ASN A 165 -17.66 -8.17 15.38
C ASN A 165 -17.51 -8.72 13.94
N VAL A 166 -17.80 -7.90 12.95
CA VAL A 166 -17.61 -8.26 11.54
C VAL A 166 -16.17 -8.71 11.27
N SER A 167 -16.03 -9.86 10.63
CA SER A 167 -14.72 -10.34 10.16
C SER A 167 -14.27 -9.54 8.95
N MET A 168 -13.07 -8.97 8.99
CA MET A 168 -12.47 -8.24 7.86
C MET A 168 -12.38 -9.11 6.60
N LYS A 169 -12.14 -10.42 6.75
CA LYS A 169 -12.15 -11.37 5.64
C LYS A 169 -13.50 -11.46 4.92
N LYS A 170 -14.61 -11.39 5.66
CA LYS A 170 -15.96 -11.35 5.05
C LYS A 170 -16.24 -10.03 4.36
N ALA A 171 -15.75 -8.93 4.93
CA ALA A 171 -15.87 -7.62 4.34
C ALA A 171 -15.08 -7.52 3.02
N GLU A 172 -13.87 -8.08 2.99
CA GLU A 172 -13.04 -8.16 1.78
C GLU A 172 -13.73 -8.96 0.65
N GLN A 173 -14.33 -10.10 0.97
CA GLN A 173 -15.09 -10.88 -0.01
C GLN A 173 -16.27 -10.10 -0.59
N MET A 174 -16.91 -9.26 0.22
CA MET A 174 -17.98 -8.38 -0.25
C MET A 174 -17.43 -7.26 -1.14
N ALA A 175 -16.30 -6.66 -0.78
CA ALA A 175 -15.62 -5.66 -1.58
C ALA A 175 -15.22 -6.21 -2.96
N MET A 176 -14.66 -7.42 -3.02
CA MET A 176 -14.34 -8.10 -4.28
C MET A 176 -15.56 -8.29 -5.17
N ARG A 177 -16.70 -8.74 -4.61
CA ARG A 177 -17.93 -8.89 -5.39
C ARG A 177 -18.44 -7.57 -5.95
N LEU A 178 -18.39 -6.49 -5.15
CA LEU A 178 -18.80 -5.16 -5.61
C LEU A 178 -17.87 -4.61 -6.70
N ALA A 179 -16.58 -4.94 -6.63
CA ALA A 179 -15.64 -4.58 -7.67
C ALA A 179 -15.91 -5.34 -8.98
N ASP A 180 -16.19 -6.65 -8.90
CA ASP A 180 -16.52 -7.49 -10.06
C ASP A 180 -17.82 -7.04 -10.74
N GLU A 181 -18.85 -6.65 -9.97
CA GLU A 181 -20.13 -6.16 -10.50
C GLU A 181 -20.00 -4.81 -11.24
N LYS A 182 -18.94 -4.03 -10.96
CA LYS A 182 -18.69 -2.78 -11.68
C LYS A 182 -18.01 -2.96 -13.04
N VAL A 183 -17.42 -4.11 -13.30
CA VAL A 183 -16.71 -4.40 -14.56
C VAL A 183 -17.68 -4.89 -15.66
N GLN A 184 -18.95 -5.11 -15.34
CA GLN A 184 -20.00 -5.39 -16.33
C GLN A 184 -20.79 -4.11 -16.65
#